data_c891a7a56076acfa82646803d7fce07b
#
_entry.id   c891a7a56076acfa82646803d7fce07b
#
_cell.length_a   1.000
_cell.length_b   1.000
_cell.length_c   1.000
_cell.angle_alpha   90.00
_cell.angle_beta   90.00
_cell.angle_gamma   90.00
#
_symmetry.space_group_name_H-M   'P 1'
#
loop_
_entity.id
_entity.type
_entity.pdbx_description
1 polymer ?
#
loop_
_entity_poly.entity_id
_entity_poly.type
_entity_poly.pdbx_seq_one_letter_code
_entity_poly.pdbx_strand_id
1 'polypeptide(L)'
;MIKKLAVFAGLVLATMHLPAYGSYAIYVGKNLTTDGSVFIGGSGDEVSSHWLEIVPAMDYPAGATMTVGVTAEAFMPGTLMQIPQVAHTLRHLTMNYSEYEGFPPPLTNGGLNEHNVAARDVWSDSRDELIAMTPNPQTGPQYSDLSRIVMQRATNAREAVRISGELIDRYGYSTYGGNSHMFADENEGWVLLDFAGGQGLWIAQRLGPDDVRMSYPGYIGEIPLDFQQREDFMGSKNFISFAVEQGWFDPDAGKPFNVSEVYGDNPAQYPRDEMEQELRDAAPIDLRRMMNAVRDPRVSKDATGYGQVAQLRANSRPQMNLLWVAPTGSVTAPFIPWRIGIQSVPAEFGKHRYLTKGEATRYVTRDWQIQEATEFAGRTFKRLMYFTCDHPERFLPEVTETLTAFEDRLIREQDQVVATANTLYDAGKDELAAQYLTRYSEESALAGLRLGNALLASIEARTREIYGLRKPQTDTQSELNYQAVKCVNK
;
A
#
# COMPACT_ATOMS: atom_id res chain seq x y z
N MET A 1 29.26 -47.19 39.41
CA MET A 1 29.67 -45.87 38.92
C MET A 1 29.31 -45.74 37.44
N ILE A 2 28.16 -45.18 37.13
CA ILE A 2 27.69 -44.95 35.76
C ILE A 2 27.58 -43.42 35.60
N LYS A 3 28.48 -42.85 34.81
CA LYS A 3 28.47 -41.43 34.46
C LYS A 3 27.35 -41.19 33.43
N LYS A 4 26.35 -40.37 33.81
CA LYS A 4 25.37 -39.83 32.89
C LYS A 4 26.00 -38.70 32.08
N LEU A 5 26.12 -38.90 30.77
CA LEU A 5 26.44 -37.86 29.79
C LEU A 5 25.15 -37.13 29.49
N ALA A 6 25.06 -35.89 29.84
CA ALA A 6 23.97 -34.98 29.39
C ALA A 6 24.37 -34.42 28.03
N VAL A 7 23.64 -34.82 27.00
CA VAL A 7 23.75 -34.22 25.66
C VAL A 7 22.84 -33.00 25.66
N PHE A 8 23.42 -31.80 25.63
CA PHE A 8 22.73 -30.56 25.32
C PHE A 8 22.49 -30.51 23.80
N ALA A 9 21.26 -30.82 23.38
CA ALA A 9 20.81 -30.53 22.02
C ALA A 9 20.48 -29.02 21.93
N GLY A 10 21.42 -28.26 21.42
CA GLY A 10 21.16 -26.86 21.03
C GLY A 10 20.19 -26.87 19.86
N LEU A 11 18.97 -26.39 20.10
CA LEU A 11 18.02 -26.07 19.04
C LEU A 11 18.57 -24.83 18.32
N VAL A 12 19.20 -25.02 17.17
CA VAL A 12 19.46 -23.94 16.21
C VAL A 12 18.09 -23.63 15.59
N LEU A 13 17.44 -22.57 16.08
CA LEU A 13 16.34 -21.92 15.34
C LEU A 13 16.98 -21.34 14.07
N ALA A 14 16.88 -22.09 12.97
CA ALA A 14 17.05 -21.50 11.66
C ALA A 14 15.92 -20.49 11.48
N THR A 15 16.22 -19.20 11.60
CA THR A 15 15.33 -18.13 11.18
C THR A 15 15.11 -18.30 9.68
N MET A 16 13.98 -18.92 9.30
CA MET A 16 13.52 -18.90 7.92
C MET A 16 13.16 -17.44 7.61
N HIS A 17 14.09 -16.73 7.00
CA HIS A 17 13.77 -15.48 6.32
C HIS A 17 12.89 -15.88 5.12
N LEU A 18 11.59 -15.79 5.29
CA LEU A 18 10.68 -15.77 4.16
C LEU A 18 11.04 -14.51 3.37
N PRO A 19 11.33 -14.60 2.07
CA PRO A 19 11.58 -13.41 1.29
C PRO A 19 10.34 -12.53 1.41
N ALA A 20 10.45 -11.42 2.11
CA ALA A 20 9.38 -10.48 2.28
C ALA A 20 9.11 -9.86 0.91
N TYR A 21 7.92 -10.12 0.41
CA TYR A 21 7.41 -9.48 -0.80
C TYR A 21 6.90 -8.10 -0.37
N GLY A 22 7.77 -7.09 -0.49
CA GLY A 22 7.43 -5.74 -0.09
C GLY A 22 6.46 -5.09 -1.06
N SER A 23 5.46 -4.39 -0.52
CA SER A 23 4.74 -3.33 -1.22
C SER A 23 5.71 -2.30 -1.79
N TYR A 24 5.24 -1.42 -2.65
CA TYR A 24 6.04 -0.27 -3.10
C TYR A 24 5.20 0.99 -3.17
N ALA A 25 5.87 2.13 -3.04
CA ALA A 25 5.30 3.45 -3.20
C ALA A 25 6.20 4.30 -4.10
N ILE A 26 5.60 5.16 -4.92
CA ILE A 26 6.30 6.06 -5.83
C ILE A 26 5.74 7.45 -5.63
N TYR A 27 6.62 8.43 -5.45
CA TYR A 27 6.32 9.86 -5.39
C TYR A 27 6.95 10.57 -6.58
N VAL A 28 6.20 11.50 -7.20
CA VAL A 28 6.70 12.44 -8.21
C VAL A 28 6.23 13.83 -7.86
N GLY A 29 7.17 14.73 -7.63
CA GLY A 29 6.92 16.13 -7.28
C GLY A 29 6.33 16.94 -8.44
N LYS A 30 5.59 17.97 -8.10
CA LYS A 30 4.76 18.77 -9.04
C LYS A 30 5.53 19.46 -10.17
N ASN A 31 6.81 19.80 -9.98
CA ASN A 31 7.62 20.42 -11.02
C ASN A 31 8.06 19.40 -12.11
N LEU A 32 7.94 18.12 -11.81
CA LEU A 32 8.29 17.02 -12.73
C LEU A 32 7.08 16.44 -13.46
N THR A 33 5.90 17.03 -13.30
CA THR A 33 4.65 16.55 -13.91
C THR A 33 4.13 17.48 -14.99
N THR A 34 3.35 16.95 -15.92
CA THR A 34 2.85 17.73 -17.06
C THR A 34 1.80 18.78 -16.70
N ASP A 35 1.08 18.59 -15.58
CA ASP A 35 -0.04 19.44 -15.16
C ASP A 35 0.16 20.09 -13.78
N GLY A 36 1.34 19.96 -13.19
CA GLY A 36 1.66 20.54 -11.89
C GLY A 36 1.02 19.81 -10.71
N SER A 37 0.43 18.63 -10.91
CA SER A 37 -0.03 17.78 -9.81
C SER A 37 1.13 17.02 -9.16
N VAL A 38 1.01 16.70 -7.88
CA VAL A 38 1.86 15.69 -7.25
C VAL A 38 1.26 14.32 -7.56
N PHE A 39 2.10 13.35 -7.91
CA PHE A 39 1.69 11.94 -7.99
C PHE A 39 2.23 11.15 -6.81
N ILE A 40 1.37 10.33 -6.23
CA ILE A 40 1.76 9.22 -5.35
C ILE A 40 1.03 7.95 -5.80
N GLY A 41 1.77 6.87 -5.97
CA GLY A 41 1.23 5.58 -6.40
C GLY A 41 1.94 4.42 -5.74
N GLY A 42 1.53 3.21 -6.10
CA GLY A 42 2.14 1.99 -5.59
C GLY A 42 1.17 0.85 -5.41
N SER A 43 1.55 -0.11 -4.60
CA SER A 43 0.78 -1.33 -4.34
C SER A 43 0.81 -1.75 -2.87
N GLY A 44 -0.08 -2.68 -2.52
CA GLY A 44 0.01 -3.51 -1.32
C GLY A 44 0.21 -4.97 -1.73
N ASP A 45 1.15 -5.65 -1.09
CA ASP A 45 1.56 -7.03 -1.44
C ASP A 45 1.22 -7.99 -0.30
N GLU A 46 -0.02 -8.01 0.15
CA GLU A 46 -0.52 -8.96 1.14
C GLU A 46 -1.27 -10.13 0.48
N VAL A 47 -1.07 -11.33 0.99
CA VAL A 47 -1.76 -12.53 0.54
C VAL A 47 -3.17 -12.58 1.13
N SER A 48 -4.04 -11.68 0.69
CA SER A 48 -5.43 -11.58 1.13
C SER A 48 -6.31 -10.98 0.04
N SER A 49 -7.63 -10.94 0.25
CA SER A 49 -8.53 -10.22 -0.65
C SER A 49 -8.44 -8.73 -0.38
N HIS A 50 -8.28 -7.94 -1.43
CA HIS A 50 -8.25 -6.48 -1.37
C HIS A 50 -9.50 -5.90 -2.03
N TRP A 51 -10.00 -4.78 -1.48
CA TRP A 51 -11.15 -4.06 -2.05
C TRP A 51 -11.06 -2.57 -1.77
N LEU A 52 -11.72 -1.80 -2.63
CA LEU A 52 -11.92 -0.37 -2.42
C LEU A 52 -13.08 -0.15 -1.44
N GLU A 53 -12.91 0.76 -0.48
CA GLU A 53 -13.95 1.17 0.46
C GLU A 53 -14.04 2.69 0.55
N ILE A 54 -15.29 3.17 0.69
CA ILE A 54 -15.59 4.55 1.01
C ILE A 54 -15.86 4.62 2.50
N VAL A 55 -15.01 5.31 3.24
CA VAL A 55 -15.21 5.59 4.67
C VAL A 55 -15.81 6.99 4.80
N PRO A 56 -17.05 7.12 5.31
CA PRO A 56 -17.68 8.44 5.46
C PRO A 56 -17.00 9.27 6.54
N ALA A 57 -17.10 10.59 6.44
CA ALA A 57 -16.81 11.48 7.55
C ALA A 57 -17.79 11.16 8.72
N MET A 58 -17.28 11.16 9.94
CA MET A 58 -18.07 10.82 11.14
C MET A 58 -17.77 11.72 12.31
N ASP A 59 -18.82 12.07 13.06
CA ASP A 59 -18.71 12.77 14.33
C ASP A 59 -18.75 11.78 15.49
N TYR A 60 -17.90 12.01 16.48
CA TYR A 60 -17.77 11.17 17.67
C TYR A 60 -18.06 11.96 18.94
N PRO A 61 -18.73 11.35 19.95
CA PRO A 61 -18.96 11.99 21.22
C PRO A 61 -17.64 12.21 21.98
N ALA A 62 -17.66 13.17 22.90
CA ALA A 62 -16.52 13.41 23.79
C ALA A 62 -16.15 12.13 24.57
N GLY A 63 -14.86 11.83 24.63
CA GLY A 63 -14.35 10.61 25.27
C GLY A 63 -14.43 9.33 24.43
N ALA A 64 -14.84 9.41 23.17
CA ALA A 64 -14.80 8.27 22.27
C ALA A 64 -13.37 7.74 22.13
N THR A 65 -13.23 6.43 21.98
CA THR A 65 -11.94 5.74 21.80
C THR A 65 -11.96 4.85 20.56
N MET A 66 -10.78 4.47 20.09
CA MET A 66 -10.60 3.48 19.05
C MET A 66 -9.57 2.44 19.49
N THR A 67 -9.76 1.20 19.06
CA THR A 67 -8.82 0.10 19.31
C THR A 67 -7.68 0.13 18.30
N VAL A 68 -6.46 -0.05 18.80
CA VAL A 68 -5.23 -0.14 17.98
C VAL A 68 -4.33 -1.25 18.50
N GLY A 69 -3.36 -1.66 17.67
CA GLY A 69 -2.33 -2.63 18.01
C GLY A 69 -2.54 -4.00 17.38
N VAL A 70 -1.83 -4.99 17.90
CA VAL A 70 -1.89 -6.39 17.46
C VAL A 70 -2.28 -7.30 18.62
N THR A 71 -2.76 -8.49 18.32
CA THR A 71 -3.16 -9.49 19.32
C THR A 71 -2.03 -10.47 19.62
N ALA A 72 -2.30 -11.42 20.54
CA ALA A 72 -1.35 -12.48 20.88
C ALA A 72 -1.08 -13.48 19.73
N GLU A 73 -1.94 -13.50 18.71
CA GLU A 73 -1.80 -14.36 17.53
C GLU A 73 -0.85 -13.81 16.46
N ALA A 74 -0.41 -12.53 16.60
CA ALA A 74 0.55 -11.95 15.68
C ALA A 74 1.91 -12.67 15.74
N PHE A 75 2.63 -12.67 14.63
CA PHE A 75 4.00 -13.21 14.57
C PHE A 75 4.90 -12.64 15.68
N MET A 76 4.75 -11.35 15.96
CA MET A 76 5.31 -10.69 17.13
C MET A 76 4.13 -10.33 18.06
N PRO A 77 3.88 -11.11 19.14
CA PRO A 77 2.69 -10.98 19.96
C PRO A 77 2.55 -9.62 20.65
N GLY A 78 1.33 -9.11 20.68
CA GLY A 78 1.04 -7.84 21.34
C GLY A 78 -0.26 -7.85 22.17
N THR A 79 -0.62 -6.66 22.64
CA THR A 79 -1.84 -6.41 23.38
C THR A 79 -2.55 -5.19 22.80
N LEU A 80 -3.83 -5.37 22.49
CA LEU A 80 -4.67 -4.27 21.99
C LEU A 80 -4.84 -3.20 23.06
N MET A 81 -4.90 -1.95 22.64
CA MET A 81 -5.12 -0.82 23.52
C MET A 81 -6.17 0.14 22.96
N GLN A 82 -6.72 0.98 23.85
CA GLN A 82 -7.65 2.06 23.50
C GLN A 82 -6.90 3.38 23.46
N ILE A 83 -7.04 4.11 22.34
CA ILE A 83 -6.55 5.49 22.23
C ILE A 83 -7.72 6.43 21.98
N PRO A 84 -7.61 7.73 22.30
CA PRO A 84 -8.66 8.71 22.03
C PRO A 84 -8.99 8.84 20.54
N GLN A 85 -10.28 8.83 20.23
CA GLN A 85 -10.77 9.21 18.91
C GLN A 85 -10.93 10.75 18.85
N VAL A 86 -10.72 11.33 17.65
CA VAL A 86 -11.01 12.76 17.41
C VAL A 86 -12.51 13.00 17.31
N ALA A 87 -12.95 14.24 17.56
CA ALA A 87 -14.37 14.59 17.50
C ALA A 87 -14.98 14.44 16.09
N HIS A 88 -14.17 14.62 15.06
CA HIS A 88 -14.57 14.48 13.68
C HIS A 88 -13.50 13.73 12.86
N THR A 89 -13.90 12.73 12.07
CA THR A 89 -13.02 12.01 11.14
C THR A 89 -13.36 12.35 9.70
N LEU A 90 -12.33 12.44 8.86
CA LEU A 90 -12.44 12.82 7.47
C LEU A 90 -12.98 11.69 6.59
N ARG A 91 -13.72 12.07 5.55
CA ARG A 91 -14.10 11.16 4.47
C ARG A 91 -12.89 10.75 3.65
N HIS A 92 -12.78 9.45 3.33
CA HIS A 92 -11.67 8.95 2.52
C HIS A 92 -12.04 7.70 1.71
N LEU A 93 -11.29 7.49 0.64
CA LEU A 93 -11.21 6.24 -0.10
C LEU A 93 -10.02 5.47 0.43
N THR A 94 -10.17 4.17 0.63
CA THR A 94 -9.11 3.31 1.15
C THR A 94 -9.10 1.95 0.46
N MET A 95 -7.90 1.39 0.30
CA MET A 95 -7.72 0.00 -0.10
C MET A 95 -7.60 -0.85 1.14
N ASN A 96 -8.64 -1.59 1.44
CA ASN A 96 -8.66 -2.52 2.56
C ASN A 96 -8.26 -3.92 2.12
N TYR A 97 -7.82 -4.73 3.08
CA TYR A 97 -7.57 -6.15 2.87
C TYR A 97 -8.21 -7.00 3.98
N SER A 98 -8.46 -8.28 3.68
CA SER A 98 -9.38 -9.08 4.48
C SER A 98 -8.80 -9.50 5.83
N GLU A 99 -7.53 -9.87 5.87
CA GLU A 99 -6.92 -10.41 7.08
C GLU A 99 -5.40 -10.42 7.03
N TYR A 100 -4.81 -10.24 8.20
CA TYR A 100 -3.42 -10.51 8.51
C TYR A 100 -3.37 -11.04 9.94
N GLU A 101 -2.67 -12.16 10.16
CA GLU A 101 -2.74 -12.90 11.42
C GLU A 101 -2.33 -12.04 12.62
N GLY A 102 -3.24 -11.92 13.58
CA GLY A 102 -3.05 -11.10 14.77
C GLY A 102 -3.24 -9.59 14.59
N PHE A 103 -3.65 -9.13 13.40
CA PHE A 103 -3.93 -7.73 13.11
C PHE A 103 -5.44 -7.53 12.96
N PRO A 104 -6.12 -6.87 13.91
CA PRO A 104 -7.58 -6.70 13.85
C PRO A 104 -8.02 -5.77 12.72
N PRO A 105 -9.12 -6.10 12.00
CA PRO A 105 -9.70 -5.20 11.01
C PRO A 105 -10.32 -3.94 11.66
N PRO A 106 -10.49 -2.84 10.90
CA PRO A 106 -10.22 -2.71 9.46
C PRO A 106 -8.74 -2.57 9.15
N LEU A 107 -8.27 -3.27 8.11
CA LEU A 107 -6.89 -3.26 7.66
C LEU A 107 -6.79 -2.48 6.35
N THR A 108 -5.82 -1.57 6.25
CA THR A 108 -5.58 -0.74 5.07
C THR A 108 -4.11 -0.40 4.90
N ASN A 109 -3.69 -0.23 3.65
CA ASN A 109 -2.38 0.32 3.30
C ASN A 109 -2.43 1.84 3.01
N GLY A 110 -3.53 2.50 3.29
CA GLY A 110 -3.75 3.92 3.01
C GLY A 110 -4.79 4.15 1.92
N GLY A 111 -4.73 5.30 1.27
CA GLY A 111 -5.70 5.74 0.29
C GLY A 111 -5.61 7.23 -0.01
N LEU A 112 -6.77 7.89 -0.10
CA LEU A 112 -6.90 9.32 -0.36
C LEU A 112 -8.04 9.90 0.48
N ASN A 113 -7.81 11.02 1.18
CA ASN A 113 -8.86 11.69 1.95
C ASN A 113 -9.40 12.97 1.26
N GLU A 114 -10.43 13.54 1.84
CA GLU A 114 -11.10 14.75 1.31
C GLU A 114 -10.24 16.02 1.36
N HIS A 115 -9.18 16.06 2.16
CA HIS A 115 -8.17 17.11 2.17
C HIS A 115 -7.03 16.88 1.18
N ASN A 116 -7.22 15.98 0.21
CA ASN A 116 -6.23 15.66 -0.81
C ASN A 116 -4.91 15.09 -0.26
N VAL A 117 -4.97 14.48 0.93
CA VAL A 117 -3.84 13.74 1.51
C VAL A 117 -3.92 12.28 1.09
N ALA A 118 -2.86 11.78 0.48
CA ALA A 118 -2.73 10.39 0.11
C ALA A 118 -1.68 9.69 0.99
N ALA A 119 -1.91 8.42 1.29
CA ALA A 119 -1.01 7.59 2.09
C ALA A 119 -0.76 6.24 1.43
N ARG A 120 0.48 5.75 1.59
CA ARG A 120 0.93 4.41 1.23
C ARG A 120 1.86 3.91 2.31
N ASP A 121 1.74 2.65 2.70
CA ASP A 121 2.74 1.98 3.52
C ASP A 121 3.53 0.95 2.71
N VAL A 122 4.75 0.68 3.16
CA VAL A 122 5.68 -0.26 2.56
C VAL A 122 6.46 -0.94 3.68
N TRP A 123 6.49 -2.26 3.69
CA TRP A 123 7.32 -3.00 4.63
C TRP A 123 8.79 -2.62 4.46
N SER A 124 9.46 -2.32 5.59
CA SER A 124 10.85 -1.92 5.65
C SER A 124 11.49 -2.51 6.90
N ASP A 125 12.18 -3.63 6.74
CA ASP A 125 12.65 -4.42 7.87
C ASP A 125 13.73 -3.69 8.67
N SER A 126 13.62 -3.76 9.98
CA SER A 126 14.66 -3.30 10.90
C SER A 126 15.77 -4.33 11.01
N ARG A 127 16.96 -3.92 11.38
CA ARG A 127 18.05 -4.84 11.68
C ARG A 127 17.66 -5.86 12.75
N ASP A 128 18.21 -7.07 12.64
CA ASP A 128 17.86 -8.22 13.51
C ASP A 128 17.99 -7.91 15.00
N GLU A 129 19.04 -7.19 15.41
CA GLU A 129 19.24 -6.87 16.82
C GLU A 129 18.15 -5.96 17.36
N LEU A 130 17.62 -5.05 16.53
CA LEU A 130 16.51 -4.19 16.93
C LEU A 130 15.21 -4.97 17.00
N ILE A 131 14.96 -5.87 16.03
CA ILE A 131 13.82 -6.78 16.06
C ILE A 131 13.82 -7.63 17.34
N ALA A 132 14.98 -8.16 17.72
CA ALA A 132 15.16 -8.97 18.94
C ALA A 132 14.89 -8.20 20.25
N MET A 133 14.99 -6.87 20.25
CA MET A 133 14.67 -6.02 21.39
C MET A 133 13.17 -5.75 21.57
N THR A 134 12.33 -6.13 20.57
CA THR A 134 10.89 -5.82 20.62
C THR A 134 10.22 -6.46 21.84
N PRO A 135 9.49 -5.68 22.65
CA PRO A 135 8.79 -6.21 23.84
C PRO A 135 7.81 -7.32 23.47
N ASN A 136 7.66 -8.29 24.37
CA ASN A 136 6.63 -9.32 24.27
C ASN A 136 5.84 -9.40 25.60
N PRO A 137 4.56 -8.96 25.63
CA PRO A 137 3.80 -8.40 24.51
C PRO A 137 4.21 -6.97 24.16
N GLN A 138 4.12 -6.63 22.86
CA GLN A 138 4.26 -5.25 22.39
C GLN A 138 2.95 -4.48 22.50
N THR A 139 3.02 -3.13 22.46
CA THR A 139 1.88 -2.23 22.53
C THR A 139 2.04 -1.05 21.57
N GLY A 140 0.94 -0.39 21.24
CA GLY A 140 0.91 0.78 20.37
C GLY A 140 0.17 0.50 19.05
N PRO A 141 -0.15 1.53 18.27
CA PRO A 141 -0.70 1.34 16.93
C PRO A 141 0.26 0.55 16.05
N GLN A 142 -0.30 -0.22 15.12
CA GLN A 142 0.46 -0.92 14.08
C GLN A 142 0.36 -0.14 12.75
N TYR A 143 1.11 -0.53 11.70
CA TYR A 143 1.22 0.21 10.44
C TYR A 143 -0.13 0.54 9.79
N SER A 144 -1.08 -0.39 9.78
CA SER A 144 -2.41 -0.16 9.21
C SER A 144 -3.26 0.76 10.09
N ASP A 145 -3.06 0.77 11.42
CA ASP A 145 -3.66 1.77 12.31
C ASP A 145 -3.14 3.17 12.00
N LEU A 146 -1.81 3.33 11.80
CA LEU A 146 -1.21 4.61 11.44
C LEU A 146 -1.76 5.11 10.11
N SER A 147 -1.79 4.25 9.07
CA SER A 147 -2.37 4.56 7.77
C SER A 147 -3.83 5.00 7.87
N ARG A 148 -4.66 4.27 8.64
CA ARG A 148 -6.07 4.58 8.87
C ARG A 148 -6.26 5.90 9.62
N ILE A 149 -5.48 6.12 10.69
CA ILE A 149 -5.59 7.33 11.51
C ILE A 149 -5.19 8.57 10.73
N VAL A 150 -4.15 8.46 9.89
CA VAL A 150 -3.75 9.56 8.99
C VAL A 150 -4.87 9.89 8.00
N MET A 151 -5.49 8.90 7.36
CA MET A 151 -6.62 9.14 6.45
C MET A 151 -7.79 9.83 7.16
N GLN A 152 -8.04 9.48 8.42
CA GLN A 152 -9.11 10.05 9.23
C GLN A 152 -8.85 11.47 9.73
N ARG A 153 -7.59 11.93 9.81
CA ARG A 153 -7.26 13.13 10.60
C ARG A 153 -6.37 14.15 9.89
N ALA A 154 -5.51 13.73 8.95
CA ALA A 154 -4.52 14.63 8.37
C ALA A 154 -5.11 15.55 7.31
N THR A 155 -4.79 16.84 7.38
CA THR A 155 -5.21 17.87 6.42
C THR A 155 -4.11 18.24 5.42
N ASN A 156 -2.89 17.74 5.63
CA ASN A 156 -1.74 17.85 4.73
C ASN A 156 -0.69 16.78 5.05
N ALA A 157 0.30 16.58 4.17
CA ALA A 157 1.30 15.54 4.29
C ALA A 157 2.21 15.72 5.53
N ARG A 158 2.56 16.94 5.89
CA ARG A 158 3.36 17.24 7.09
C ARG A 158 2.60 16.88 8.37
N GLU A 159 1.30 17.15 8.41
CA GLU A 159 0.45 16.76 9.54
C GLU A 159 0.32 15.24 9.65
N ALA A 160 0.29 14.52 8.53
CA ALA A 160 0.30 13.06 8.52
C ALA A 160 1.52 12.48 9.26
N VAL A 161 2.71 13.02 9.00
CA VAL A 161 3.95 12.68 9.70
C VAL A 161 3.85 13.00 11.17
N ARG A 162 3.39 14.21 11.53
CA ARG A 162 3.27 14.65 12.92
C ARG A 162 2.32 13.74 13.71
N ILE A 163 1.15 13.41 13.15
CA ILE A 163 0.18 12.50 13.78
C ILE A 163 0.81 11.13 14.02
N SER A 164 1.49 10.56 13.02
CA SER A 164 2.12 9.24 13.13
C SER A 164 3.22 9.24 14.19
N GLY A 165 4.12 10.24 14.16
CA GLY A 165 5.20 10.37 15.14
C GLY A 165 4.71 10.58 16.57
N GLU A 166 3.71 11.45 16.79
CA GLU A 166 3.10 11.68 18.12
C GLU A 166 2.43 10.42 18.68
N LEU A 167 1.81 9.60 17.81
CA LEU A 167 1.22 8.33 18.24
C LEU A 167 2.29 7.33 18.67
N ILE A 168 3.39 7.22 17.90
CA ILE A 168 4.53 6.36 18.24
C ILE A 168 5.20 6.83 19.52
N ASP A 169 5.49 8.12 19.66
CA ASP A 169 6.12 8.70 20.85
C ASP A 169 5.28 8.48 22.11
N ARG A 170 3.96 8.51 21.98
CA ARG A 170 3.05 8.43 23.14
C ARG A 170 2.63 7.02 23.51
N TYR A 171 2.43 6.15 22.53
CA TYR A 171 1.82 4.83 22.74
C TYR A 171 2.71 3.67 22.39
N GLY A 172 3.88 3.93 21.76
CA GLY A 172 4.73 2.92 21.16
C GLY A 172 4.28 2.55 19.75
N TYR A 173 4.91 1.54 19.21
CA TYR A 173 4.62 1.00 17.88
C TYR A 173 4.59 -0.53 17.92
N SER A 174 3.49 -1.13 17.49
CA SER A 174 3.37 -2.57 17.33
C SER A 174 3.76 -2.96 15.91
N THR A 175 4.77 -3.79 15.78
CA THR A 175 5.42 -4.09 14.50
C THR A 175 5.43 -5.59 14.19
N TYR A 176 5.75 -5.92 12.96
CA TYR A 176 6.11 -7.25 12.48
C TYR A 176 7.54 -7.29 11.92
N GLY A 177 8.34 -6.25 12.18
CA GLY A 177 9.74 -6.12 11.78
C GLY A 177 10.17 -4.70 11.45
N GLY A 178 9.23 -3.81 11.17
CA GLY A 178 9.44 -2.43 10.75
C GLY A 178 8.60 -2.08 9.54
N ASN A 179 8.39 -0.79 9.32
CA ASN A 179 7.59 -0.32 8.19
C ASN A 179 8.04 1.08 7.74
N SER A 180 7.57 1.50 6.57
CA SER A 180 7.64 2.88 6.11
C SER A 180 6.29 3.35 5.59
N HIS A 181 6.04 4.64 5.72
CA HIS A 181 4.86 5.30 5.17
C HIS A 181 5.31 6.38 4.20
N MET A 182 4.61 6.50 3.08
CA MET A 182 4.73 7.62 2.18
C MET A 182 3.43 8.41 2.24
N PHE A 183 3.52 9.68 2.61
CA PHE A 183 2.41 10.63 2.62
C PHE A 183 2.65 11.70 1.58
N ALA A 184 1.60 12.18 0.92
CA ALA A 184 1.70 13.30 0.01
C ALA A 184 0.42 14.13 0.00
N ASP A 185 0.57 15.42 -0.30
CA ASP A 185 -0.49 16.35 -0.67
C ASP A 185 -0.14 17.05 -2.00
N GLU A 186 -0.88 18.05 -2.41
CA GLU A 186 -0.63 18.78 -3.66
C GLU A 186 0.65 19.63 -3.67
N ASN A 187 1.39 19.69 -2.57
CA ASN A 187 2.59 20.53 -2.43
C ASN A 187 3.86 19.74 -2.20
N GLU A 188 3.79 18.70 -1.38
CA GLU A 188 4.96 17.94 -0.92
C GLU A 188 4.63 16.49 -0.61
N GLY A 189 5.67 15.69 -0.47
CA GLY A 189 5.61 14.34 0.07
C GLY A 189 6.51 14.16 1.28
N TRP A 190 6.32 13.05 1.99
CA TRP A 190 7.13 12.63 3.11
C TRP A 190 7.28 11.11 3.11
N VAL A 191 8.48 10.64 3.42
CA VAL A 191 8.73 9.24 3.78
C VAL A 191 8.98 9.18 5.27
N LEU A 192 8.20 8.38 6.00
CA LEU A 192 8.38 8.10 7.42
C LEU A 192 8.75 6.64 7.57
N LEU A 193 9.80 6.34 8.37
CA LEU A 193 10.13 4.99 8.81
C LEU A 193 9.85 4.86 10.30
N ASP A 194 9.24 3.73 10.66
CA ASP A 194 9.06 3.28 12.04
C ASP A 194 9.75 1.93 12.24
N PHE A 195 10.37 1.75 13.40
CA PHE A 195 11.28 0.65 13.66
C PHE A 195 10.77 -0.27 14.76
N ALA A 196 11.17 -1.55 14.67
CA ALA A 196 11.04 -2.51 15.74
C ALA A 196 11.81 -2.09 17.01
N GLY A 197 11.81 -2.92 18.04
CA GLY A 197 12.62 -2.76 19.24
C GLY A 197 11.93 -2.07 20.41
N GLY A 198 10.72 -1.53 20.21
CA GLY A 198 9.96 -0.90 21.31
C GLY A 198 10.55 0.38 21.88
N GLN A 199 11.49 1.01 21.17
CA GLN A 199 12.20 2.23 21.60
C GLN A 199 11.52 3.52 21.13
N GLY A 200 10.39 3.41 20.40
CA GLY A 200 9.71 4.54 19.80
C GLY A 200 10.53 5.23 18.72
N LEU A 201 11.38 4.49 18.01
CA LEU A 201 12.25 5.04 16.96
C LEU A 201 11.46 5.27 15.68
N TRP A 202 11.51 6.49 15.19
CA TRP A 202 11.00 6.87 13.89
C TRP A 202 11.74 8.06 13.31
N ILE A 203 11.76 8.16 11.99
CA ILE A 203 12.35 9.27 11.24
C ILE A 203 11.55 9.53 9.98
N ALA A 204 11.39 10.78 9.59
CA ALA A 204 10.76 11.18 8.34
C ALA A 204 11.61 12.19 7.58
N GLN A 205 11.60 12.06 6.25
CA GLN A 205 12.24 12.96 5.30
C GLN A 205 11.23 13.54 4.35
N ARG A 206 11.29 14.86 4.16
CA ARG A 206 10.48 15.60 3.19
C ARG A 206 10.92 15.29 1.76
N LEU A 207 9.94 15.23 0.85
CA LEU A 207 10.12 15.15 -0.58
C LEU A 207 9.56 16.44 -1.21
N GLY A 208 10.41 17.15 -1.92
CA GLY A 208 10.09 18.44 -2.53
C GLY A 208 9.40 18.34 -3.89
N PRO A 209 9.15 19.51 -4.52
CA PRO A 209 8.46 19.57 -5.81
C PRO A 209 9.29 19.04 -6.99
N ASP A 210 10.61 18.89 -6.83
CA ASP A 210 11.55 18.40 -7.84
C ASP A 210 12.04 16.96 -7.56
N ASP A 211 11.43 16.28 -6.58
CA ASP A 211 11.86 14.96 -6.16
C ASP A 211 11.07 13.84 -6.86
N VAL A 212 11.78 12.75 -7.13
CA VAL A 212 11.24 11.43 -7.38
C VAL A 212 11.74 10.51 -6.28
N ARG A 213 10.86 9.76 -5.67
CA ARG A 213 11.22 8.75 -4.66
C ARG A 213 10.44 7.46 -4.89
N MET A 214 11.15 6.34 -4.85
CA MET A 214 10.56 5.02 -4.75
C MET A 214 10.90 4.38 -3.41
N SER A 215 9.89 3.97 -2.67
CA SER A 215 10.00 3.10 -1.50
C SER A 215 9.79 1.65 -1.92
N TYR A 216 10.86 0.80 -1.79
CA TYR A 216 10.81 -0.64 -2.10
C TYR A 216 12.08 -1.35 -1.61
N PRO A 217 12.19 -1.69 -0.34
CA PRO A 217 11.54 -1.07 0.81
C PRO A 217 11.87 0.41 0.99
N GLY A 218 11.17 1.08 1.92
CA GLY A 218 11.17 2.53 2.05
C GLY A 218 12.28 3.11 2.90
N TYR A 219 13.54 2.80 2.65
CA TYR A 219 14.61 3.36 3.45
C TYR A 219 14.96 4.80 3.07
N ILE A 220 15.19 5.62 4.11
CA ILE A 220 15.86 6.91 4.02
C ILE A 220 17.38 6.64 4.07
N GLY A 221 18.15 7.38 3.30
CA GLY A 221 19.62 7.30 3.29
C GLY A 221 20.26 8.16 4.39
N GLU A 222 21.18 9.04 3.98
CA GLU A 222 21.89 9.92 4.89
C GLU A 222 20.99 11.03 5.45
N ILE A 223 21.11 11.27 6.76
CA ILE A 223 20.47 12.37 7.46
C ILE A 223 21.50 13.23 8.20
N PRO A 224 21.24 14.55 8.35
CA PRO A 224 22.11 15.41 9.15
C PRO A 224 21.96 15.09 10.65
N LEU A 225 23.05 15.19 11.42
CA LEU A 225 23.00 14.93 12.87
C LEU A 225 22.12 15.94 13.63
N ASP A 226 21.94 17.13 13.06
CA ASP A 226 21.06 18.18 13.56
C ASP A 226 19.66 18.13 12.94
N PHE A 227 19.22 16.97 12.42
CA PHE A 227 17.96 16.81 11.69
C PHE A 227 16.73 17.40 12.41
N GLN A 228 16.71 17.37 13.72
CA GLN A 228 15.63 17.95 14.54
C GLN A 228 15.52 19.48 14.42
N GLN A 229 16.56 20.16 13.91
CA GLN A 229 16.58 21.58 13.66
C GLN A 229 16.27 21.92 12.17
N ARG A 230 16.02 20.91 11.35
CA ARG A 230 15.77 21.05 9.91
C ARG A 230 14.28 20.92 9.61
N GLU A 231 13.81 21.73 8.68
CA GLU A 231 12.40 21.68 8.24
C GLU A 231 12.08 20.45 7.38
N ASP A 232 13.10 19.83 6.78
CA ASP A 232 12.97 18.68 5.89
C ASP A 232 13.02 17.34 6.61
N PHE A 233 13.16 17.36 7.95
CA PHE A 233 13.21 16.14 8.76
C PHE A 233 12.36 16.28 10.00
N MET A 234 11.77 15.15 10.42
CA MET A 234 11.15 14.95 11.72
C MET A 234 11.53 13.57 12.24
N GLY A 235 11.61 13.39 13.57
CA GLY A 235 11.93 12.08 14.12
C GLY A 235 11.97 12.07 15.64
N SER A 236 12.01 10.87 16.20
CA SER A 236 12.11 10.67 17.64
C SER A 236 13.39 11.28 18.21
N LYS A 237 13.29 11.81 19.43
CA LYS A 237 14.39 12.54 20.09
C LYS A 237 15.63 11.70 20.29
N ASN A 238 15.46 10.41 20.52
CA ASN A 238 16.51 9.44 20.78
C ASN A 238 17.07 8.78 19.51
N PHE A 239 16.66 9.21 18.31
CA PHE A 239 16.97 8.50 17.07
C PHE A 239 18.46 8.28 16.83
N ILE A 240 19.29 9.33 17.00
CA ILE A 240 20.76 9.19 16.83
C ILE A 240 21.39 8.66 18.12
N SER A 241 21.00 9.18 19.29
CA SER A 241 21.63 8.80 20.56
C SER A 241 21.49 7.32 20.87
N PHE A 242 20.36 6.71 20.53
CA PHE A 242 20.16 5.27 20.70
C PHE A 242 21.15 4.45 19.85
N ALA A 243 21.39 4.82 18.59
CA ALA A 243 22.38 4.14 17.75
C ALA A 243 23.81 4.26 18.30
N VAL A 244 24.15 5.42 18.87
CA VAL A 244 25.46 5.64 19.54
C VAL A 244 25.58 4.76 20.79
N GLU A 245 24.52 4.71 21.63
CA GLU A 245 24.50 3.88 22.85
C GLU A 245 24.61 2.38 22.53
N GLN A 246 24.06 1.92 21.40
CA GLN A 246 24.20 0.54 20.94
C GLN A 246 25.54 0.26 20.24
N GLY A 247 26.36 1.28 19.99
CA GLY A 247 27.63 1.16 19.25
C GLY A 247 27.42 0.91 17.74
N TRP A 248 26.23 1.21 17.19
CA TRP A 248 25.93 1.06 15.77
C TRP A 248 26.35 2.28 14.94
N PHE A 249 26.60 3.40 15.60
CA PHE A 249 27.08 4.63 15.00
C PHE A 249 28.05 5.33 15.89
N ASP A 250 29.18 5.82 15.30
CA ASP A 250 30.16 6.64 15.97
C ASP A 250 30.16 8.05 15.34
N PRO A 251 29.68 9.09 16.05
CA PRO A 251 29.62 10.44 15.51
C PRO A 251 31.00 11.06 15.27
N ASP A 252 32.06 10.56 15.94
CA ASP A 252 33.43 11.05 15.82
C ASP A 252 34.19 10.40 14.65
N ALA A 253 33.62 9.37 14.03
CA ALA A 253 34.25 8.68 12.89
C ALA A 253 34.21 9.50 11.58
N GLY A 254 33.54 10.66 11.55
CA GLY A 254 33.47 11.54 10.38
C GLY A 254 32.61 10.98 9.22
N LYS A 255 31.80 9.98 9.50
CA LYS A 255 30.84 9.41 8.54
C LYS A 255 29.46 10.02 8.73
N PRO A 256 28.66 10.21 7.64
CA PRO A 256 27.27 10.61 7.78
C PRO A 256 26.45 9.52 8.46
N PHE A 257 25.33 9.92 9.09
CA PHE A 257 24.37 8.97 9.64
C PHE A 257 23.48 8.44 8.51
N ASN A 258 23.73 7.22 8.06
CA ASN A 258 22.92 6.54 7.05
C ASN A 258 21.88 5.63 7.73
N VAL A 259 20.61 6.01 7.62
CA VAL A 259 19.48 5.31 8.30
C VAL A 259 19.40 3.85 7.87
N SER A 260 19.56 3.58 6.58
CA SER A 260 19.46 2.21 6.05
C SER A 260 20.60 1.30 6.50
N GLU A 261 21.81 1.87 6.69
CA GLU A 261 22.98 1.12 7.19
C GLU A 261 22.92 0.88 8.70
N VAL A 262 22.39 1.86 9.44
CA VAL A 262 22.34 1.83 10.91
C VAL A 262 21.17 1.01 11.43
N TYR A 263 19.99 1.18 10.83
CA TYR A 263 18.73 0.62 11.35
C TYR A 263 18.02 -0.36 10.43
N GLY A 264 18.36 -0.37 9.14
CA GLY A 264 17.71 -1.24 8.15
C GLY A 264 18.39 -2.60 7.99
N ASP A 265 17.70 -3.52 7.33
CA ASP A 265 18.24 -4.80 6.89
C ASP A 265 18.39 -4.78 5.36
N ASN A 266 19.63 -4.68 4.92
CA ASN A 266 20.14 -4.86 3.55
C ASN A 266 19.24 -4.33 2.39
N PRO A 267 19.16 -3.02 2.17
CA PRO A 267 18.27 -2.41 1.18
C PRO A 267 18.70 -2.61 -0.29
N ALA A 268 19.84 -3.24 -0.57
CA ALA A 268 20.47 -3.26 -1.90
C ALA A 268 19.83 -4.22 -2.93
N GLN A 269 18.72 -4.89 -2.61
CA GLN A 269 18.17 -5.97 -3.46
C GLN A 269 17.10 -5.53 -4.47
N TYR A 270 16.77 -4.24 -4.56
CA TYR A 270 15.58 -3.76 -5.27
C TYR A 270 15.93 -2.76 -6.39
N PRO A 271 15.18 -2.73 -7.51
CA PRO A 271 15.46 -1.84 -8.64
C PRO A 271 15.06 -0.39 -8.39
N ARG A 272 15.10 0.07 -7.13
CA ARG A 272 14.64 1.38 -6.69
C ARG A 272 15.32 2.52 -7.41
N ASP A 273 16.63 2.57 -7.33
CA ASP A 273 17.43 3.69 -7.86
C ASP A 273 17.34 3.78 -9.40
N GLU A 274 17.28 2.62 -10.06
CA GLU A 274 17.07 2.54 -11.51
C GLU A 274 15.69 3.10 -11.91
N MET A 275 14.63 2.71 -11.22
CA MET A 275 13.27 3.18 -11.51
C MET A 275 13.10 4.67 -11.19
N GLU A 276 13.71 5.18 -10.13
CA GLU A 276 13.74 6.62 -9.84
C GLU A 276 14.44 7.40 -10.96
N GLN A 277 15.58 6.91 -11.46
CA GLN A 277 16.31 7.55 -12.54
C GLN A 277 15.53 7.53 -13.86
N GLU A 278 14.90 6.40 -14.20
CA GLU A 278 14.03 6.28 -15.37
C GLU A 278 12.87 7.30 -15.34
N LEU A 279 12.27 7.54 -14.17
CA LEU A 279 11.24 8.56 -14.01
C LEU A 279 11.80 9.98 -14.13
N ARG A 280 12.96 10.28 -13.54
CA ARG A 280 13.62 11.59 -13.68
C ARG A 280 13.94 11.90 -15.13
N ASP A 281 14.51 10.94 -15.87
CA ASP A 281 14.88 11.07 -17.27
C ASP A 281 13.66 11.24 -18.19
N ALA A 282 12.51 10.71 -17.76
CA ALA A 282 11.27 10.77 -18.51
C ALA A 282 10.42 12.02 -18.23
N ALA A 283 10.85 12.90 -17.31
CA ALA A 283 10.09 14.12 -16.97
C ALA A 283 9.94 15.04 -18.21
N PRO A 284 8.80 15.73 -18.38
CA PRO A 284 7.67 15.78 -17.47
C PRO A 284 6.77 14.51 -17.52
N ILE A 285 6.36 14.05 -16.35
CA ILE A 285 5.56 12.84 -16.15
C ILE A 285 4.07 13.18 -16.28
N ASP A 286 3.37 12.44 -17.11
CA ASP A 286 1.90 12.46 -17.17
C ASP A 286 1.31 11.28 -16.36
N LEU A 287 -0.02 11.28 -16.24
CA LEU A 287 -0.73 10.21 -15.52
C LEU A 287 -0.48 8.83 -16.13
N ARG A 288 -0.41 8.73 -17.46
CA ARG A 288 -0.10 7.48 -18.15
C ARG A 288 1.27 6.93 -17.77
N ARG A 289 2.27 7.79 -17.74
CA ARG A 289 3.63 7.42 -17.34
C ARG A 289 3.67 6.96 -15.89
N MET A 290 2.96 7.64 -15.00
CA MET A 290 2.85 7.22 -13.59
C MET A 290 2.16 5.85 -13.45
N MET A 291 1.06 5.61 -14.15
CA MET A 291 0.41 4.29 -14.18
C MET A 291 1.34 3.20 -14.69
N ASN A 292 2.15 3.49 -15.71
CA ASN A 292 3.13 2.55 -16.25
C ASN A 292 4.24 2.23 -15.24
N ALA A 293 4.69 3.20 -14.44
CA ALA A 293 5.65 2.95 -13.36
C ALA A 293 5.06 2.04 -12.28
N VAL A 294 3.79 2.24 -11.90
CA VAL A 294 3.11 1.37 -10.92
C VAL A 294 2.86 -0.04 -11.46
N ARG A 295 2.65 -0.21 -12.77
CA ARG A 295 2.43 -1.55 -13.36
C ARG A 295 3.70 -2.25 -13.83
N ASP A 296 4.87 -1.67 -13.59
CA ASP A 296 6.14 -2.25 -14.05
C ASP A 296 6.25 -3.72 -13.60
N PRO A 297 6.49 -4.67 -14.52
CA PRO A 297 6.55 -6.09 -14.19
C PRO A 297 7.73 -6.45 -13.28
N ARG A 298 8.72 -5.57 -13.08
CA ARG A 298 9.80 -5.76 -12.11
C ARG A 298 9.28 -5.74 -10.67
N VAL A 299 8.21 -4.98 -10.41
CA VAL A 299 7.62 -4.78 -9.06
C VAL A 299 6.19 -5.30 -8.94
N SER A 300 5.39 -5.32 -10.02
CA SER A 300 4.03 -5.88 -10.03
C SER A 300 4.06 -7.39 -10.22
N LYS A 301 3.50 -8.14 -9.27
CA LYS A 301 3.56 -9.61 -9.21
C LYS A 301 2.23 -10.18 -8.69
N ASP A 302 2.12 -11.49 -8.57
CA ASP A 302 0.88 -12.16 -8.13
C ASP A 302 0.56 -11.95 -6.63
N ALA A 303 1.54 -11.60 -5.80
CA ALA A 303 1.29 -11.17 -4.42
C ALA A 303 0.68 -9.77 -4.35
N THR A 304 0.80 -8.95 -5.40
CA THR A 304 0.24 -7.60 -5.46
C THR A 304 -1.27 -7.62 -5.39
N GLY A 305 -1.84 -7.05 -4.34
CA GLY A 305 -3.29 -7.03 -4.08
C GLY A 305 -4.05 -5.96 -4.84
N TYR A 306 -3.37 -4.86 -5.21
CA TYR A 306 -3.90 -3.76 -6.01
C TYR A 306 -2.77 -2.86 -6.51
N GLY A 307 -3.07 -2.02 -7.51
CA GLY A 307 -2.25 -0.85 -7.86
C GLY A 307 -3.05 0.42 -7.65
N GLN A 308 -2.42 1.51 -7.21
CA GLN A 308 -3.08 2.81 -7.12
C GLN A 308 -2.20 3.96 -7.55
N VAL A 309 -2.84 5.03 -8.03
CA VAL A 309 -2.23 6.35 -8.32
C VAL A 309 -3.19 7.43 -7.84
N ALA A 310 -2.76 8.25 -6.90
CA ALA A 310 -3.43 9.50 -6.54
C ALA A 310 -2.81 10.64 -7.35
N GLN A 311 -3.67 11.43 -7.99
CA GLN A 311 -3.32 12.65 -8.71
C GLN A 311 -3.75 13.85 -7.85
N LEU A 312 -2.78 14.44 -7.14
CA LEU A 312 -3.03 15.48 -6.14
C LEU A 312 -2.91 16.85 -6.78
N ARG A 313 -4.06 17.44 -7.14
CA ARG A 313 -4.15 18.74 -7.80
C ARG A 313 -4.46 19.84 -6.80
N ALA A 314 -3.72 20.95 -6.89
CA ALA A 314 -4.03 22.16 -6.12
C ALA A 314 -5.41 22.71 -6.49
N ASN A 315 -6.07 23.33 -5.51
CA ASN A 315 -7.38 23.99 -5.69
C ASN A 315 -8.50 23.07 -6.20
N SER A 316 -8.37 21.76 -6.01
CA SER A 316 -9.44 20.82 -6.29
C SER A 316 -10.55 20.95 -5.25
N ARG A 317 -11.82 20.88 -5.70
CA ARG A 317 -12.94 20.70 -4.77
C ARG A 317 -12.76 19.33 -4.05
N PRO A 318 -12.97 19.21 -2.73
CA PRO A 318 -12.75 17.96 -2.01
C PRO A 318 -13.39 16.73 -2.65
N GLN A 319 -14.63 16.85 -3.12
CA GLN A 319 -15.36 15.76 -3.79
C GLN A 319 -14.71 15.31 -5.12
N MET A 320 -13.87 16.15 -5.70
CA MET A 320 -13.19 15.88 -6.98
C MET A 320 -11.81 15.26 -6.83
N ASN A 321 -11.27 15.14 -5.62
CA ASN A 321 -10.00 14.45 -5.37
C ASN A 321 -10.06 13.01 -5.92
N LEU A 322 -9.01 12.58 -6.61
CA LEU A 322 -9.04 11.46 -7.54
C LEU A 322 -8.00 10.40 -7.19
N LEU A 323 -8.48 9.17 -6.99
CA LEU A 323 -7.67 7.96 -6.82
C LEU A 323 -7.95 7.01 -7.99
N TRP A 324 -6.92 6.63 -8.72
CA TRP A 324 -6.98 5.57 -9.72
C TRP A 324 -6.59 4.24 -9.08
N VAL A 325 -7.41 3.21 -9.25
CA VAL A 325 -7.18 1.90 -8.62
C VAL A 325 -7.33 0.77 -9.62
N ALA A 326 -6.34 -0.11 -9.66
CA ALA A 326 -6.40 -1.41 -10.32
C ALA A 326 -6.67 -2.49 -9.26
N PRO A 327 -7.63 -3.42 -9.48
CA PRO A 327 -8.14 -4.31 -8.43
C PRO A 327 -7.24 -5.49 -8.04
N THR A 328 -6.05 -5.59 -8.63
CA THR A 328 -4.97 -6.54 -8.29
C THR A 328 -3.66 -6.01 -8.89
N GLY A 329 -2.65 -6.85 -9.06
CA GLY A 329 -1.41 -6.46 -9.74
C GLY A 329 -1.70 -5.77 -11.07
N SER A 330 -1.33 -4.49 -11.18
CA SER A 330 -1.74 -3.59 -12.26
C SER A 330 -1.13 -3.94 -13.63
N VAL A 331 -0.18 -4.87 -13.68
CA VAL A 331 0.39 -5.38 -14.94
C VAL A 331 -0.68 -5.99 -15.85
N THR A 332 -1.76 -6.56 -15.28
CA THR A 332 -2.87 -7.15 -16.04
C THR A 332 -4.25 -6.64 -15.61
N ALA A 333 -4.31 -5.61 -14.76
CA ALA A 333 -5.55 -5.00 -14.32
C ALA A 333 -5.61 -3.51 -14.69
N PRO A 334 -6.77 -2.99 -15.15
CA PRO A 334 -6.92 -1.59 -15.53
C PRO A 334 -7.05 -0.69 -14.31
N PHE A 335 -6.52 0.52 -14.40
CA PHE A 335 -6.79 1.59 -13.47
C PHE A 335 -8.19 2.20 -13.72
N ILE A 336 -8.99 2.25 -12.67
CA ILE A 336 -10.34 2.83 -12.66
C ILE A 336 -10.31 4.10 -11.82
N PRO A 337 -10.95 5.21 -12.28
CA PRO A 337 -10.98 6.48 -11.55
C PRO A 337 -12.06 6.48 -10.47
N TRP A 338 -11.68 6.78 -9.22
CA TRP A 338 -12.56 6.89 -8.07
C TRP A 338 -12.37 8.27 -7.42
N ARG A 339 -13.49 8.97 -7.18
CA ARG A 339 -13.46 10.30 -6.58
C ARG A 339 -14.01 10.28 -5.16
N ILE A 340 -13.54 11.17 -4.31
CA ILE A 340 -14.04 11.31 -2.93
C ILE A 340 -15.56 11.52 -2.89
N GLY A 341 -16.14 12.17 -3.90
CA GLY A 341 -17.58 12.46 -3.96
C GLY A 341 -18.51 11.29 -4.33
N ILE A 342 -17.99 10.10 -4.64
CA ILE A 342 -18.83 8.94 -4.97
C ILE A 342 -19.55 8.40 -3.73
N GLN A 343 -20.71 7.75 -3.92
CA GLN A 343 -21.56 7.24 -2.84
C GLN A 343 -21.46 5.74 -2.63
N SER A 344 -21.07 4.99 -3.66
CA SER A 344 -21.00 3.52 -3.63
C SER A 344 -19.88 2.98 -4.52
N VAL A 345 -19.52 1.73 -4.26
CA VAL A 345 -18.61 0.91 -5.07
C VAL A 345 -19.40 -0.33 -5.47
N PRO A 346 -19.36 -0.78 -6.76
CA PRO A 346 -20.06 -1.97 -7.18
C PRO A 346 -19.54 -3.21 -6.42
N ALA A 347 -20.44 -4.15 -6.16
CA ALA A 347 -20.16 -5.34 -5.34
C ALA A 347 -18.93 -6.12 -5.82
N GLU A 348 -18.67 -6.13 -7.12
CA GLU A 348 -17.55 -6.79 -7.77
C GLU A 348 -16.17 -6.20 -7.38
N PHE A 349 -16.14 -4.96 -6.92
CA PHE A 349 -14.96 -4.23 -6.43
C PHE A 349 -14.98 -4.03 -4.92
N GLY A 350 -16.04 -4.45 -4.25
CA GLY A 350 -16.23 -4.36 -2.81
C GLY A 350 -15.60 -5.53 -2.06
N LYS A 351 -15.96 -5.63 -0.78
CA LYS A 351 -15.41 -6.60 0.16
C LYS A 351 -15.66 -8.05 -0.26
N HIS A 352 -14.55 -8.77 -0.45
CA HIS A 352 -14.53 -10.22 -0.62
C HIS A 352 -13.52 -10.84 0.35
N ARG A 353 -13.77 -12.07 0.77
CA ARG A 353 -12.88 -12.85 1.64
C ARG A 353 -12.70 -14.25 1.09
N TYR A 354 -11.59 -14.88 1.40
CA TYR A 354 -11.44 -16.31 1.16
C TYR A 354 -12.35 -17.09 2.11
N LEU A 355 -13.14 -18.02 1.58
CA LEU A 355 -14.12 -18.80 2.36
C LEU A 355 -13.51 -20.02 3.10
N THR A 356 -12.19 -20.09 3.19
CA THR A 356 -11.48 -21.26 3.72
C THR A 356 -11.12 -21.16 5.19
N LYS A 357 -11.44 -20.05 5.86
CA LYS A 357 -11.08 -19.81 7.26
C LYS A 357 -12.29 -19.50 8.16
N GLY A 358 -12.18 -19.91 9.42
CA GLY A 358 -13.11 -19.57 10.49
C GLY A 358 -14.52 -20.11 10.28
N GLU A 359 -15.51 -19.32 10.67
CA GLU A 359 -16.93 -19.70 10.60
C GLU A 359 -17.44 -19.92 9.16
N ALA A 360 -16.81 -19.28 8.18
CA ALA A 360 -17.14 -19.47 6.76
C ALA A 360 -17.03 -20.93 6.28
N THR A 361 -16.27 -21.76 6.98
CA THR A 361 -16.16 -23.20 6.71
C THR A 361 -17.31 -24.02 7.30
N ARG A 362 -18.11 -23.44 8.18
CA ARG A 362 -19.18 -24.15 8.93
C ARG A 362 -20.57 -23.72 8.52
N TYR A 363 -20.73 -22.47 8.11
CA TYR A 363 -22.04 -21.87 7.85
C TYR A 363 -22.04 -21.10 6.53
N VAL A 364 -23.12 -21.27 5.77
CA VAL A 364 -23.43 -20.40 4.63
C VAL A 364 -24.38 -19.32 5.16
N THR A 365 -23.84 -18.18 5.55
CA THR A 365 -24.63 -17.01 5.95
C THR A 365 -25.09 -16.24 4.71
N ARG A 366 -26.05 -15.30 4.88
CA ARG A 366 -26.51 -14.45 3.80
C ARG A 366 -25.38 -13.65 3.14
N ASP A 367 -24.46 -13.13 3.94
CA ASP A 367 -23.32 -12.34 3.42
C ASP A 367 -22.38 -13.19 2.58
N TRP A 368 -22.13 -14.44 2.99
CA TRP A 368 -21.36 -15.41 2.22
C TRP A 368 -22.05 -15.82 0.91
N GLN A 369 -23.37 -15.96 0.93
CA GLN A 369 -24.13 -16.27 -0.28
C GLN A 369 -24.05 -15.13 -1.30
N ILE A 370 -24.15 -13.88 -0.85
CA ILE A 370 -24.01 -12.71 -1.72
C ILE A 370 -22.58 -12.66 -2.30
N GLN A 371 -21.56 -12.90 -1.49
CA GLN A 371 -20.17 -12.92 -1.95
C GLN A 371 -19.93 -14.01 -3.00
N GLU A 372 -20.43 -15.23 -2.79
CA GLU A 372 -20.30 -16.33 -3.77
C GLU A 372 -21.06 -16.07 -5.07
N ALA A 373 -22.21 -15.41 -4.99
CA ALA A 373 -23.01 -15.04 -6.15
C ALA A 373 -22.43 -13.85 -6.94
N THR A 374 -21.50 -13.10 -6.35
CA THR A 374 -20.92 -11.90 -6.95
C THR A 374 -19.54 -12.21 -7.54
N GLU A 375 -19.30 -11.82 -8.79
CA GLU A 375 -17.99 -11.90 -9.39
C GLU A 375 -17.03 -10.96 -8.66
N PHE A 376 -15.80 -11.42 -8.37
CA PHE A 376 -14.77 -10.59 -7.74
C PHE A 376 -13.72 -10.17 -8.76
N ALA A 377 -13.62 -8.87 -9.02
CA ALA A 377 -12.73 -8.29 -10.01
C ALA A 377 -11.26 -8.67 -9.76
N GLY A 378 -10.79 -8.62 -8.51
CA GLY A 378 -9.43 -9.03 -8.14
C GLY A 378 -9.11 -10.46 -8.57
N ARG A 379 -10.07 -11.39 -8.44
CA ARG A 379 -9.90 -12.78 -8.87
C ARG A 379 -9.83 -12.91 -10.40
N THR A 380 -10.70 -12.22 -11.13
CA THR A 380 -10.70 -12.23 -12.60
C THR A 380 -9.36 -11.75 -13.15
N PHE A 381 -8.86 -10.61 -12.69
CA PHE A 381 -7.60 -10.05 -13.17
C PHE A 381 -6.37 -10.83 -12.67
N LYS A 382 -6.43 -11.44 -11.49
CA LYS A 382 -5.38 -12.36 -11.03
C LYS A 382 -5.29 -13.61 -11.90
N ARG A 383 -6.42 -14.18 -12.31
CA ARG A 383 -6.43 -15.28 -13.28
C ARG A 383 -5.87 -14.85 -14.63
N LEU A 384 -6.24 -13.64 -15.11
CA LEU A 384 -5.66 -13.07 -16.33
C LEU A 384 -4.14 -12.97 -16.22
N MET A 385 -3.61 -12.52 -15.07
CA MET A 385 -2.17 -12.47 -14.81
C MET A 385 -1.52 -13.85 -14.94
N TYR A 386 -2.08 -14.88 -14.31
CA TYR A 386 -1.50 -16.22 -14.36
C TYR A 386 -1.44 -16.80 -15.78
N PHE A 387 -2.45 -16.56 -16.62
CA PHE A 387 -2.42 -16.99 -18.01
C PHE A 387 -1.49 -16.14 -18.88
N THR A 388 -1.44 -14.84 -18.65
CA THR A 388 -0.60 -13.91 -19.39
C THR A 388 0.87 -14.13 -19.07
N CYS A 389 1.23 -14.21 -17.77
CA CYS A 389 2.62 -14.28 -17.33
C CYS A 389 3.22 -15.71 -17.41
N ASP A 390 2.44 -16.70 -17.76
CA ASP A 390 2.94 -18.04 -18.13
C ASP A 390 3.68 -18.01 -19.50
N HIS A 391 3.21 -17.11 -20.41
CA HIS A 391 3.79 -16.87 -21.74
C HIS A 391 3.82 -15.36 -22.03
N PRO A 392 4.60 -14.56 -21.28
CA PRO A 392 4.54 -13.11 -21.32
C PRO A 392 4.93 -12.53 -22.68
N GLU A 393 5.91 -13.11 -23.38
CA GLU A 393 6.35 -12.72 -24.72
C GLU A 393 5.23 -12.75 -25.77
N ARG A 394 4.22 -13.60 -25.53
CA ARG A 394 3.10 -13.80 -26.44
C ARG A 394 1.87 -12.97 -26.07
N PHE A 395 1.53 -12.90 -24.79
CA PHE A 395 0.23 -12.37 -24.35
C PHE A 395 0.33 -11.01 -23.67
N LEU A 396 1.47 -10.65 -23.05
CA LEU A 396 1.59 -9.40 -22.33
C LEU A 396 1.45 -8.16 -23.24
N PRO A 397 2.02 -8.11 -24.46
CA PRO A 397 1.84 -6.95 -25.34
C PRO A 397 0.37 -6.66 -25.67
N GLU A 398 -0.42 -7.69 -25.98
CA GLU A 398 -1.84 -7.58 -26.28
C GLU A 398 -2.66 -7.11 -25.06
N VAL A 399 -2.37 -7.67 -23.88
CA VAL A 399 -3.01 -7.25 -22.64
C VAL A 399 -2.69 -5.80 -22.32
N THR A 400 -1.41 -5.42 -22.40
CA THR A 400 -0.96 -4.05 -22.13
C THR A 400 -1.58 -3.05 -23.10
N GLU A 401 -1.61 -3.33 -24.40
CA GLU A 401 -2.23 -2.46 -25.42
C GLU A 401 -3.72 -2.27 -25.15
N THR A 402 -4.44 -3.37 -24.86
CA THR A 402 -5.87 -3.33 -24.61
C THR A 402 -6.21 -2.54 -23.34
N LEU A 403 -5.48 -2.75 -22.25
CA LEU A 403 -5.67 -2.00 -20.99
C LEU A 403 -5.32 -0.52 -21.18
N THR A 404 -4.23 -0.22 -21.90
CA THR A 404 -3.82 1.16 -22.21
C THR A 404 -4.91 1.88 -23.00
N ALA A 405 -5.44 1.27 -24.06
CA ALA A 405 -6.52 1.89 -24.84
C ALA A 405 -7.78 2.17 -24.02
N PHE A 406 -8.14 1.24 -23.13
CA PHE A 406 -9.27 1.42 -22.20
C PHE A 406 -9.05 2.58 -21.25
N GLU A 407 -7.88 2.64 -20.59
CA GLU A 407 -7.52 3.70 -19.64
C GLU A 407 -7.35 5.06 -20.32
N ASP A 408 -6.78 5.12 -21.54
CA ASP A 408 -6.65 6.37 -22.31
C ASP A 408 -8.02 6.99 -22.62
N ARG A 409 -9.04 6.16 -22.84
CA ARG A 409 -10.41 6.65 -22.95
C ARG A 409 -10.86 7.31 -21.64
N LEU A 410 -10.68 6.62 -20.51
CA LEU A 410 -11.06 7.15 -19.19
C LEU A 410 -10.28 8.43 -18.83
N ILE A 411 -8.99 8.52 -19.17
CA ILE A 411 -8.17 9.70 -18.96
C ILE A 411 -8.70 10.89 -19.75
N ARG A 412 -9.01 10.70 -21.05
CA ARG A 412 -9.58 11.78 -21.90
C ARG A 412 -10.95 12.26 -21.45
N GLU A 413 -11.75 11.39 -20.82
CA GLU A 413 -13.08 11.75 -20.31
C GLU A 413 -13.03 12.61 -19.05
N GLN A 414 -11.89 12.65 -18.32
CA GLN A 414 -11.82 13.30 -17.00
C GLN A 414 -12.17 14.79 -17.02
N ASP A 415 -11.74 15.54 -18.01
CA ASP A 415 -12.05 16.98 -18.10
C ASP A 415 -13.56 17.22 -18.21
N GLN A 416 -14.26 16.41 -19.00
CA GLN A 416 -15.71 16.48 -19.12
C GLN A 416 -16.43 16.07 -17.84
N VAL A 417 -15.93 15.01 -17.16
CA VAL A 417 -16.47 14.55 -15.87
C VAL A 417 -16.34 15.64 -14.82
N VAL A 418 -15.16 16.28 -14.73
CA VAL A 418 -14.90 17.38 -13.80
C VAL A 418 -15.80 18.59 -14.10
N ALA A 419 -15.88 19.02 -15.36
CA ALA A 419 -16.71 20.16 -15.76
C ALA A 419 -18.19 19.93 -15.44
N THR A 420 -18.71 18.74 -15.75
CA THR A 420 -20.10 18.38 -15.48
C THR A 420 -20.40 18.35 -13.97
N ALA A 421 -19.56 17.67 -13.18
CA ALA A 421 -19.76 17.59 -11.74
C ALA A 421 -19.66 18.97 -11.06
N ASN A 422 -18.67 19.79 -11.43
CA ASN A 422 -18.53 21.15 -10.89
C ASN A 422 -19.74 22.03 -11.24
N THR A 423 -20.27 21.93 -12.46
CA THR A 423 -21.50 22.65 -12.84
C THR A 423 -22.68 22.30 -11.94
N LEU A 424 -22.81 21.03 -11.57
CA LEU A 424 -23.87 20.58 -10.66
C LEU A 424 -23.64 21.06 -9.23
N TYR A 425 -22.43 20.99 -8.72
CA TYR A 425 -22.06 21.51 -7.40
C TYR A 425 -22.26 23.03 -7.31
N ASP A 426 -21.84 23.78 -8.32
CA ASP A 426 -21.98 25.24 -8.37
C ASP A 426 -23.46 25.67 -8.44
N ALA A 427 -24.32 24.81 -8.99
CA ALA A 427 -25.76 24.99 -8.98
C ALA A 427 -26.45 24.51 -7.67
N GLY A 428 -25.69 24.10 -6.64
CA GLY A 428 -26.22 23.59 -5.38
C GLY A 428 -26.94 22.23 -5.50
N LYS A 429 -26.60 21.45 -6.54
CA LYS A 429 -27.18 20.12 -6.80
C LYS A 429 -26.22 19.01 -6.37
N ASP A 430 -25.77 19.05 -5.12
CA ASP A 430 -24.72 18.21 -4.57
C ASP A 430 -25.03 16.71 -4.71
N GLU A 431 -26.28 16.32 -4.40
CA GLU A 431 -26.72 14.93 -4.53
C GLU A 431 -26.67 14.43 -5.99
N LEU A 432 -27.08 15.25 -6.94
CA LEU A 432 -27.03 14.90 -8.37
C LEU A 432 -25.58 14.81 -8.88
N ALA A 433 -24.70 15.67 -8.39
CA ALA A 433 -23.27 15.62 -8.69
C ALA A 433 -22.65 14.32 -8.16
N ALA A 434 -22.95 13.95 -6.91
CA ALA A 434 -22.48 12.72 -6.31
C ALA A 434 -22.99 11.47 -7.05
N GLN A 435 -24.27 11.44 -7.42
CA GLN A 435 -24.86 10.36 -8.24
C GLN A 435 -24.19 10.26 -9.62
N TYR A 436 -23.91 11.40 -10.27
CA TYR A 436 -23.21 11.43 -11.55
C TYR A 436 -21.80 10.84 -11.44
N LEU A 437 -21.01 11.26 -10.44
CA LEU A 437 -19.68 10.74 -10.20
C LEU A 437 -19.69 9.23 -9.87
N THR A 438 -20.64 8.82 -9.04
CA THR A 438 -20.82 7.40 -8.65
C THR A 438 -21.07 6.55 -9.88
N ARG A 439 -22.07 6.92 -10.66
CA ARG A 439 -22.45 6.18 -11.87
C ARG A 439 -21.31 6.09 -12.88
N TYR A 440 -20.57 7.19 -13.09
CA TYR A 440 -19.40 7.18 -13.97
C TYR A 440 -18.33 6.19 -13.52
N SER A 441 -17.98 6.17 -12.22
CA SER A 441 -16.99 5.26 -11.68
C SER A 441 -17.45 3.80 -11.73
N GLU A 442 -18.71 3.53 -11.36
CA GLU A 442 -19.28 2.17 -11.40
C GLU A 442 -19.36 1.63 -12.83
N GLU A 443 -19.86 2.42 -13.80
CA GLU A 443 -19.92 2.01 -15.21
C GLU A 443 -18.51 1.76 -15.78
N SER A 444 -17.53 2.58 -15.41
CA SER A 444 -16.13 2.39 -15.81
C SER A 444 -15.54 1.11 -15.22
N ALA A 445 -15.79 0.84 -13.94
CA ALA A 445 -15.33 -0.35 -13.25
C ALA A 445 -15.92 -1.64 -13.88
N LEU A 446 -17.24 -1.67 -14.08
CA LEU A 446 -17.91 -2.82 -14.69
C LEU A 446 -17.55 -3.00 -16.17
N ALA A 447 -17.27 -1.92 -16.90
CA ALA A 447 -16.73 -2.01 -18.26
C ALA A 447 -15.31 -2.61 -18.28
N GLY A 448 -14.46 -2.21 -17.35
CA GLY A 448 -13.14 -2.79 -17.14
C GLY A 448 -13.19 -4.29 -16.81
N LEU A 449 -14.11 -4.69 -15.92
CA LEU A 449 -14.31 -6.08 -15.56
C LEU A 449 -14.77 -6.93 -16.76
N ARG A 450 -15.74 -6.43 -17.55
CA ARG A 450 -16.17 -7.11 -18.80
C ARG A 450 -15.01 -7.27 -19.80
N LEU A 451 -14.15 -6.25 -19.92
CA LEU A 451 -12.95 -6.32 -20.75
C LEU A 451 -11.98 -7.39 -20.23
N GLY A 452 -11.74 -7.43 -18.92
CA GLY A 452 -10.90 -8.45 -18.26
C GLY A 452 -11.40 -9.86 -18.51
N ASN A 453 -12.70 -10.10 -18.41
CA ASN A 453 -13.31 -11.39 -18.71
C ASN A 453 -13.14 -11.81 -20.18
N ALA A 454 -13.30 -10.88 -21.11
CA ALA A 454 -13.11 -11.15 -22.54
C ALA A 454 -11.65 -11.52 -22.86
N LEU A 455 -10.68 -10.77 -22.30
CA LEU A 455 -9.26 -11.08 -22.42
C LEU A 455 -8.93 -12.44 -21.81
N LEU A 456 -9.40 -12.70 -20.60
CA LEU A 456 -9.17 -13.97 -19.90
C LEU A 456 -9.69 -15.15 -20.72
N ALA A 457 -10.93 -15.08 -21.20
CA ALA A 457 -11.53 -16.15 -22.01
C ALA A 457 -10.74 -16.40 -23.33
N SER A 458 -10.31 -15.34 -23.99
CA SER A 458 -9.52 -15.42 -25.22
C SER A 458 -8.14 -16.05 -24.99
N ILE A 459 -7.41 -15.58 -23.96
CA ILE A 459 -6.07 -16.07 -23.65
C ILE A 459 -6.12 -17.51 -23.14
N GLU A 460 -7.07 -17.86 -22.30
CA GLU A 460 -7.27 -19.22 -21.80
C GLU A 460 -7.54 -20.21 -22.95
N ALA A 461 -8.40 -19.86 -23.90
CA ALA A 461 -8.69 -20.70 -25.06
C ALA A 461 -7.46 -20.91 -25.93
N ARG A 462 -6.73 -19.85 -26.25
CA ARG A 462 -5.49 -19.91 -27.05
C ARG A 462 -4.37 -20.66 -26.34
N THR A 463 -4.26 -20.52 -25.03
CA THR A 463 -3.29 -21.27 -24.23
C THR A 463 -3.57 -22.78 -24.32
N ARG A 464 -4.83 -23.19 -24.20
CA ARG A 464 -5.23 -24.60 -24.35
C ARG A 464 -4.92 -25.17 -25.73
N GLU A 465 -5.18 -24.39 -26.77
CA GLU A 465 -4.93 -24.82 -28.15
C GLU A 465 -3.41 -24.98 -28.44
N ILE A 466 -2.60 -24.04 -27.96
CA ILE A 466 -1.18 -23.97 -28.31
C ILE A 466 -0.30 -24.84 -27.40
N TYR A 467 -0.58 -24.81 -26.10
CA TYR A 467 0.27 -25.41 -25.06
C TYR A 467 -0.42 -26.58 -24.31
N GLY A 468 -1.68 -26.85 -24.62
CA GLY A 468 -2.48 -27.87 -23.93
C GLY A 468 -3.08 -27.36 -22.60
N LEU A 469 -3.59 -28.32 -21.82
CA LEU A 469 -4.17 -28.00 -20.53
C LEU A 469 -3.07 -27.65 -19.52
N ARG A 470 -3.24 -26.53 -18.84
CA ARG A 470 -2.39 -26.14 -17.73
C ARG A 470 -2.53 -27.17 -16.61
N LYS A 471 -1.42 -27.75 -16.17
CA LYS A 471 -1.41 -28.70 -15.06
C LYS A 471 -1.18 -27.89 -13.77
N PRO A 472 -1.96 -28.14 -12.69
CA PRO A 472 -1.64 -27.62 -11.39
C PRO A 472 -0.24 -28.09 -10.97
N GLN A 473 0.55 -27.25 -10.34
CA GLN A 473 1.75 -27.71 -9.65
C GLN A 473 1.33 -28.62 -8.48
N THR A 474 1.81 -29.86 -8.50
CA THR A 474 1.48 -30.85 -7.47
C THR A 474 2.65 -31.12 -6.51
N ASP A 475 3.75 -30.37 -6.67
CA ASP A 475 4.93 -30.50 -5.84
C ASP A 475 4.74 -29.74 -4.54
N THR A 476 4.56 -30.49 -3.44
CA THR A 476 4.42 -29.95 -2.08
C THR A 476 5.69 -29.25 -1.57
N GLN A 477 6.84 -29.45 -2.18
CA GLN A 477 8.05 -28.67 -1.89
C GLN A 477 7.97 -27.23 -2.44
N SER A 478 7.06 -26.96 -3.37
CA SER A 478 6.86 -25.60 -3.90
C SER A 478 6.32 -24.62 -2.84
N GLU A 479 5.66 -25.11 -1.78
CA GLU A 479 5.21 -24.26 -0.65
C GLU A 479 6.39 -23.65 0.12
N LEU A 480 7.54 -24.33 0.14
CA LEU A 480 8.75 -23.85 0.80
C LEU A 480 9.64 -22.99 -0.12
N ASN A 481 9.41 -23.05 -1.43
CA ASN A 481 10.18 -22.35 -2.46
C ASN A 481 9.28 -21.50 -3.38
N TYR A 482 8.22 -20.91 -2.82
CA TYR A 482 7.32 -20.06 -3.60
C TYR A 482 8.10 -18.93 -4.28
N GLN A 483 8.05 -18.91 -5.60
CA GLN A 483 8.52 -17.79 -6.40
C GLN A 483 7.32 -17.02 -6.93
N ALA A 484 7.28 -15.74 -6.63
CA ALA A 484 6.23 -14.87 -7.14
C ALA A 484 6.16 -14.93 -8.67
N VAL A 485 4.95 -15.05 -9.20
CA VAL A 485 4.72 -14.98 -10.64
C VAL A 485 4.85 -13.53 -11.08
N LYS A 486 5.84 -13.27 -11.95
CA LYS A 486 6.09 -11.97 -12.58
C LYS A 486 5.96 -12.10 -14.08
N CYS A 487 5.47 -11.06 -14.74
CA CYS A 487 5.38 -10.96 -16.19
C CYS A 487 6.72 -10.47 -16.82
N VAL A 488 7.82 -11.03 -16.41
CA VAL A 488 9.15 -10.75 -16.99
C VAL A 488 9.61 -11.94 -17.79
N ASN A 489 10.34 -11.70 -18.88
CA ASN A 489 10.95 -12.78 -19.65
C ASN A 489 11.91 -13.56 -18.74
N LYS A 490 11.78 -14.89 -18.78
CA LYS A 490 12.65 -15.82 -18.04
C LYS A 490 14.04 -15.84 -18.63
#